data_9bc6d8b2300ff55ea051047c0019f58c
#
_entry.id   9bc6d8b2300ff55ea051047c0019f58c
#
_cell.length_a   1.000
_cell.length_b   1.000
_cell.length_c   1.000
_cell.angle_alpha   90.00
_cell.angle_beta   90.00
_cell.angle_gamma   90.00
#
_symmetry.space_group_name_H-M   'P 1'
#
loop_
_entity.id
_entity.type
_entity.pdbx_description
1 polymer ?
#
loop_
_entity_poly.entity_id
_entity_poly.type
_entity_poly.pdbx_seq_one_letter_code
_entity_poly.pdbx_strand_id
1 'polypeptide(L)'
;MRALTEAETRQRIVEATVELHQTLGPAKTTIKAIAERAGVQRATVYNHFPDLQVLFAACNAYYYERHPMPDPTSWVGIASPDERFHVAVRELYRWYEETETMLSVGIRDIDAVPPAAREAFLGYFRHVARSLMTGR
;
A
#
# COMPACT_ATOMS: atom_id res chain seq x y z
N MET A 1 -25.20 20.02 -13.13
CA MET A 1 -24.18 19.22 -12.39
C MET A 1 -22.83 19.35 -13.07
N ARG A 2 -21.79 19.68 -12.32
CA ARG A 2 -20.44 19.83 -12.88
C ARG A 2 -19.85 18.47 -13.25
N ALA A 3 -19.26 18.38 -14.45
CA ALA A 3 -18.53 17.18 -14.85
C ALA A 3 -17.22 17.08 -14.03
N LEU A 4 -16.80 15.85 -13.75
CA LEU A 4 -15.53 15.60 -13.06
C LEU A 4 -14.36 15.92 -14.00
N THR A 5 -13.30 16.50 -13.44
CA THR A 5 -12.03 16.66 -14.15
C THR A 5 -11.36 15.29 -14.32
N GLU A 6 -10.37 15.22 -15.21
CA GLU A 6 -9.56 14.00 -15.38
C GLU A 6 -8.87 13.60 -14.07
N ALA A 7 -8.33 14.59 -13.33
CA ALA A 7 -7.68 14.34 -12.04
C ALA A 7 -8.67 13.78 -11.01
N GLU A 8 -9.87 14.33 -10.94
CA GLU A 8 -10.91 13.85 -10.02
C GLU A 8 -11.35 12.43 -10.37
N THR A 9 -11.53 12.14 -11.67
CA THR A 9 -11.88 10.80 -12.15
C THR A 9 -10.79 9.80 -11.82
N ARG A 10 -9.52 10.16 -12.07
CA ARG A 10 -8.37 9.32 -11.73
C ARG A 10 -8.34 9.00 -10.23
N GLN A 11 -8.55 10.01 -9.41
CA GLN A 11 -8.58 9.85 -7.95
C GLN A 11 -9.71 8.91 -7.51
N ARG A 12 -10.89 9.03 -8.07
CA ARG A 12 -12.02 8.12 -7.79
C ARG A 12 -11.68 6.67 -8.11
N ILE A 13 -11.02 6.44 -9.24
CA ILE A 13 -10.59 5.10 -9.65
C ILE A 13 -9.59 4.52 -8.63
N VAL A 14 -8.60 5.32 -8.20
CA VAL A 14 -7.61 4.89 -7.21
C VAL A 14 -8.29 4.55 -5.87
N GLU A 15 -9.15 5.45 -5.38
CA GLU A 15 -9.86 5.24 -4.11
C GLU A 15 -10.74 3.99 -4.14
N ALA A 16 -11.49 3.81 -5.23
CA ALA A 16 -12.33 2.62 -5.42
C ALA A 16 -11.50 1.34 -5.42
N THR A 17 -10.35 1.37 -6.09
CA THR A 17 -9.46 0.23 -6.16
C THR A 17 -8.88 -0.12 -4.79
N VAL A 18 -8.43 0.88 -4.02
CA VAL A 18 -7.92 0.68 -2.66
C VAL A 18 -8.99 0.04 -1.76
N GLU A 19 -10.22 0.53 -1.82
CA GLU A 19 -11.33 -0.05 -1.05
C GLU A 19 -11.58 -1.51 -1.42
N LEU A 20 -11.57 -1.84 -2.71
CA LEU A 20 -11.75 -3.21 -3.19
C LEU A 20 -10.58 -4.11 -2.83
N HIS A 21 -9.35 -3.60 -2.91
CA HIS A 21 -8.17 -4.34 -2.43
C HIS A 21 -8.30 -4.68 -0.94
N GLN A 22 -8.78 -3.75 -0.15
CA GLN A 22 -8.92 -3.94 1.30
C GLN A 22 -10.06 -4.89 1.67
N THR A 23 -11.16 -4.85 0.93
CA THR A 23 -12.35 -5.65 1.24
C THR A 23 -12.36 -7.03 0.57
N LEU A 24 -12.02 -7.09 -0.72
CA LEU A 24 -12.02 -8.33 -1.51
C LEU A 24 -10.61 -8.94 -1.65
N GLY A 25 -9.60 -8.11 -1.59
CA GLY A 25 -8.21 -8.47 -1.90
C GLY A 25 -7.86 -8.28 -3.37
N PRO A 26 -6.55 -8.17 -3.68
CA PRO A 26 -6.08 -7.95 -5.05
C PRO A 26 -6.50 -9.04 -6.04
N ALA A 27 -6.54 -10.30 -5.62
CA ALA A 27 -6.89 -11.41 -6.51
C ALA A 27 -8.33 -11.34 -7.02
N LYS A 28 -9.25 -10.78 -6.24
CA LYS A 28 -10.69 -10.71 -6.57
C LYS A 28 -11.12 -9.34 -7.07
N THR A 29 -10.21 -8.40 -7.19
CA THR A 29 -10.52 -7.04 -7.66
C THR A 29 -10.46 -7.01 -9.18
N THR A 30 -11.62 -6.82 -9.83
CA THR A 30 -11.76 -6.77 -11.28
C THR A 30 -11.95 -5.35 -11.76
N ILE A 31 -11.65 -5.09 -13.05
CA ILE A 31 -11.92 -3.79 -13.68
C ILE A 31 -13.41 -3.45 -13.62
N LYS A 32 -14.28 -4.46 -13.81
CA LYS A 32 -15.72 -4.28 -13.69
C LYS A 32 -16.10 -3.75 -12.30
N ALA A 33 -15.58 -4.36 -11.25
CA ALA A 33 -15.85 -3.96 -9.87
C ALA A 33 -15.32 -2.54 -9.59
N ILE A 34 -14.13 -2.23 -10.08
CA ILE A 34 -13.52 -0.90 -9.93
C ILE A 34 -14.39 0.16 -10.61
N ALA A 35 -14.81 -0.09 -11.86
CA ALA A 35 -15.66 0.84 -12.62
C ALA A 35 -16.99 1.07 -11.91
N GLU A 36 -17.66 0.01 -11.46
CA GLU A 36 -18.91 0.11 -10.71
C GLU A 36 -18.73 0.92 -9.42
N ARG A 37 -17.69 0.65 -8.66
CA ARG A 37 -17.42 1.34 -7.39
C ARG A 37 -17.07 2.80 -7.60
N ALA A 38 -16.31 3.12 -8.65
CA ALA A 38 -15.89 4.48 -8.97
C ALA A 38 -17.01 5.28 -9.65
N GLY A 39 -18.07 4.61 -10.13
CA GLY A 39 -19.16 5.26 -10.87
C GLY A 39 -18.75 5.70 -12.28
N VAL A 40 -17.88 4.93 -12.92
CA VAL A 40 -17.40 5.19 -14.29
C VAL A 40 -17.55 3.95 -15.16
N GLN A 41 -17.33 4.10 -16.46
CA GLN A 41 -17.32 2.97 -17.38
C GLN A 41 -15.96 2.28 -17.38
N ARG A 42 -15.93 0.99 -17.74
CA ARG A 42 -14.66 0.23 -17.84
C ARG A 42 -13.66 0.90 -18.77
N ALA A 43 -14.13 1.43 -19.91
CA ALA A 43 -13.28 2.16 -20.85
C ALA A 43 -12.59 3.34 -20.18
N THR A 44 -13.26 4.04 -19.27
CA THR A 44 -12.69 5.15 -18.51
C THR A 44 -11.55 4.67 -17.61
N VAL A 45 -11.72 3.53 -16.96
CA VAL A 45 -10.63 2.94 -16.14
C VAL A 45 -9.40 2.65 -17.01
N TYR A 46 -9.59 2.00 -18.17
CA TYR A 46 -8.49 1.68 -19.09
C TYR A 46 -7.85 2.92 -19.70
N ASN A 47 -8.62 3.98 -19.93
CA ASN A 47 -8.09 5.25 -20.46
C ASN A 47 -7.14 5.93 -19.47
N HIS A 48 -7.46 5.87 -18.18
CA HIS A 48 -6.60 6.43 -17.13
C HIS A 48 -5.44 5.50 -16.76
N PHE A 49 -5.66 4.19 -16.82
CA PHE A 49 -4.70 3.16 -16.42
C PHE A 49 -4.63 2.04 -17.46
N PRO A 50 -3.99 2.30 -18.63
CA PRO A 50 -3.79 1.25 -19.64
C PRO A 50 -2.98 0.07 -19.10
N ASP A 51 -2.04 0.34 -18.18
CA ASP A 51 -1.25 -0.66 -17.50
C ASP A 51 -1.72 -0.79 -16.05
N LEU A 52 -2.24 -1.97 -15.71
CA LEU A 52 -2.75 -2.25 -14.36
C LEU A 52 -1.66 -2.22 -13.29
N GLN A 53 -0.39 -2.40 -13.66
CA GLN A 53 0.72 -2.24 -12.72
C GLN A 53 0.85 -0.78 -12.29
N VAL A 54 0.59 0.17 -13.18
CA VAL A 54 0.56 1.61 -12.86
C VAL A 54 -0.58 1.92 -11.91
N LEU A 55 -1.76 1.31 -12.12
CA LEU A 55 -2.89 1.45 -11.19
C LEU A 55 -2.52 0.91 -9.82
N PHE A 56 -1.90 -0.26 -9.75
CA PHE A 56 -1.48 -0.86 -8.47
C PHE A 56 -0.47 0.04 -7.74
N ALA A 57 0.50 0.59 -8.47
CA ALA A 57 1.48 1.52 -7.90
C ALA A 57 0.81 2.79 -7.36
N ALA A 58 -0.17 3.33 -8.07
CA ALA A 58 -0.94 4.50 -7.62
C ALA A 58 -1.74 4.18 -6.35
N CYS A 59 -2.30 2.99 -6.25
CA CYS A 59 -3.02 2.51 -5.06
C CYS A 59 -2.08 2.40 -3.85
N ASN A 60 -0.90 1.84 -4.04
CA ASN A 60 0.10 1.74 -2.99
C ASN A 60 0.54 3.13 -2.52
N ALA A 61 0.83 4.05 -3.44
CA ALA A 61 1.21 5.42 -3.10
C ALA A 61 0.12 6.11 -2.27
N TYR A 62 -1.14 5.96 -2.69
CA TYR A 62 -2.29 6.52 -1.98
C TYR A 62 -2.41 5.94 -0.57
N TYR A 63 -2.31 4.62 -0.45
CA TYR A 63 -2.49 3.92 0.83
C TYR A 63 -1.37 4.24 1.81
N TYR A 64 -0.11 4.14 1.39
CA TYR A 64 1.04 4.37 2.28
C TYR A 64 1.27 5.85 2.59
N GLU A 65 0.75 6.78 1.80
CA GLU A 65 0.72 8.19 2.16
C GLU A 65 -0.19 8.43 3.38
N ARG A 66 -1.28 7.69 3.47
CA ARG A 66 -2.25 7.78 4.59
C ARG A 66 -1.90 6.89 5.77
N HIS A 67 -1.13 5.85 5.52
CA HIS A 67 -0.68 4.89 6.54
C HIS A 67 0.84 4.71 6.42
N PRO A 68 1.61 5.76 6.71
CA PRO A 68 3.06 5.70 6.51
C PRO A 68 3.70 4.61 7.37
N MET A 69 4.58 3.83 6.73
CA MET A 69 5.38 2.85 7.46
C MET A 69 6.37 3.56 8.37
N PRO A 70 6.67 3.00 9.55
CA PRO A 70 7.71 3.56 10.40
C PRO A 70 9.03 3.71 9.64
N ASP A 71 9.76 4.80 9.92
CA ASP A 71 11.04 5.07 9.25
C ASP A 71 12.19 4.42 10.02
N PRO A 72 12.81 3.34 9.49
CA PRO A 72 13.90 2.66 10.19
C PRO A 72 15.13 3.54 10.43
N THR A 73 15.34 4.57 9.60
CA THR A 73 16.48 5.47 9.78
C THR A 73 16.37 6.28 11.05
N SER A 74 15.15 6.53 11.57
CA SER A 74 14.94 7.25 12.82
C SER A 74 15.48 6.47 14.04
N TRP A 75 15.59 5.14 13.92
CA TRP A 75 16.04 4.30 15.03
C TRP A 75 17.58 4.21 15.14
N VAL A 76 18.29 4.45 14.05
CA VAL A 76 19.76 4.35 14.01
C VAL A 76 20.42 5.30 15.01
N GLY A 77 19.80 6.46 15.26
CA GLY A 77 20.30 7.43 16.25
C GLY A 77 20.13 7.03 17.71
N ILE A 78 19.37 5.97 18.00
CA ILE A 78 19.19 5.45 19.36
C ILE A 78 20.42 4.60 19.72
N ALA A 79 21.19 5.05 20.71
CA ALA A 79 22.49 4.42 21.04
C ALA A 79 22.35 3.01 21.61
N SER A 80 21.37 2.79 22.48
CA SER A 80 21.14 1.48 23.10
C SER A 80 20.45 0.54 22.12
N PRO A 81 21.04 -0.62 21.78
CA PRO A 81 20.38 -1.62 20.93
C PRO A 81 19.05 -2.11 21.49
N ASP A 82 18.96 -2.29 22.79
CA ASP A 82 17.71 -2.75 23.43
C ASP A 82 16.62 -1.70 23.33
N GLU A 83 16.95 -0.44 23.59
CA GLU A 83 16.01 0.66 23.45
C GLU A 83 15.55 0.83 22.02
N ARG A 84 16.48 0.75 21.06
CA ARG A 84 16.20 0.80 19.63
C ARG A 84 15.20 -0.28 19.23
N PHE A 85 15.42 -1.50 19.68
CA PHE A 85 14.52 -2.64 19.41
C PHE A 85 13.12 -2.39 19.98
N HIS A 86 13.03 -1.91 21.23
CA HIS A 86 11.74 -1.62 21.85
C HIS A 86 10.96 -0.53 21.11
N VAL A 87 11.64 0.54 20.70
CA VAL A 87 11.00 1.63 19.93
C VAL A 87 10.50 1.10 18.59
N ALA A 88 11.34 0.35 17.88
CA ALA A 88 10.99 -0.22 16.57
C ALA A 88 9.78 -1.16 16.66
N VAL A 89 9.77 -2.06 17.64
CA VAL A 89 8.66 -3.00 17.84
C VAL A 89 7.36 -2.25 18.14
N ARG A 90 7.43 -1.23 18.99
CA ARG A 90 6.24 -0.43 19.33
C ARG A 90 5.67 0.28 18.12
N GLU A 91 6.52 0.90 17.30
CA GLU A 91 6.09 1.61 16.09
C GLU A 91 5.55 0.65 15.05
N LEU A 92 6.20 -0.50 14.83
CA LEU A 92 5.75 -1.52 13.88
C LEU A 92 4.42 -2.13 14.29
N TYR A 93 4.23 -2.43 15.58
CA TYR A 93 2.96 -2.96 16.06
C TYR A 93 1.82 -1.96 15.88
N ARG A 94 2.06 -0.70 16.17
CA ARG A 94 1.05 0.36 15.95
C ARG A 94 0.65 0.42 14.48
N TRP A 95 1.62 0.36 13.58
CA TRP A 95 1.37 0.36 12.15
C TRP A 95 0.61 -0.90 11.70
N TYR A 96 0.95 -2.07 12.24
CA TYR A 96 0.22 -3.30 11.96
C TYR A 96 -1.23 -3.24 12.42
N GLU A 97 -1.49 -2.70 13.58
CA GLU A 97 -2.86 -2.52 14.06
C GLU A 97 -3.68 -1.63 13.14
N GLU A 98 -3.10 -0.54 12.65
CA GLU A 98 -3.76 0.38 11.72
C GLU A 98 -4.01 -0.25 10.35
N THR A 99 -3.17 -1.16 9.91
CA THR A 99 -3.16 -1.69 8.54
C THR A 99 -3.53 -3.17 8.46
N GLU A 100 -3.96 -3.77 9.54
CA GLU A 100 -4.22 -5.21 9.64
C GLU A 100 -5.10 -5.75 8.52
N THR A 101 -6.20 -5.09 8.21
CA THR A 101 -7.15 -5.53 7.19
C THR A 101 -6.49 -5.57 5.82
N MET A 102 -5.77 -4.52 5.43
CA MET A 102 -5.08 -4.45 4.14
C MET A 102 -3.93 -5.46 4.06
N LEU A 103 -3.14 -5.58 5.12
CA LEU A 103 -2.01 -6.53 5.16
C LEU A 103 -2.50 -7.97 5.07
N SER A 104 -3.57 -8.31 5.76
CA SER A 104 -4.11 -9.67 5.76
C SER A 104 -4.52 -10.11 4.37
N VAL A 105 -5.25 -9.27 3.62
CA VAL A 105 -5.67 -9.60 2.25
C VAL A 105 -4.50 -9.57 1.28
N GLY A 106 -3.55 -8.66 1.47
CA GLY A 106 -2.35 -8.56 0.64
C GLY A 106 -1.46 -9.80 0.77
N ILE A 107 -1.28 -10.30 1.98
CA ILE A 107 -0.52 -11.53 2.25
C ILE A 107 -1.26 -12.74 1.69
N ARG A 108 -2.57 -12.84 1.92
CA ARG A 108 -3.39 -13.92 1.36
C ARG A 108 -3.29 -13.98 -0.16
N ASP A 109 -3.32 -12.83 -0.81
CA ASP A 109 -3.35 -12.70 -2.26
C ASP A 109 -1.98 -12.31 -2.85
N ILE A 110 -0.89 -12.69 -2.18
CA ILE A 110 0.47 -12.24 -2.53
C ILE A 110 0.85 -12.57 -3.97
N ASP A 111 0.33 -13.66 -4.52
CA ASP A 111 0.60 -14.05 -5.89
C ASP A 111 -0.06 -13.12 -6.92
N ALA A 112 -1.11 -12.41 -6.53
CA ALA A 112 -1.77 -11.42 -7.36
C ALA A 112 -1.14 -10.02 -7.25
N VAL A 113 -0.22 -9.83 -6.30
CA VAL A 113 0.50 -8.57 -6.12
C VAL A 113 1.63 -8.49 -7.16
N PRO A 114 1.77 -7.39 -7.91
CA PRO A 114 2.86 -7.25 -8.88
C PRO A 114 4.24 -7.45 -8.27
N PRO A 115 5.18 -8.09 -8.99
CA PRO A 115 6.52 -8.37 -8.45
C PRO A 115 7.26 -7.15 -7.90
N ALA A 116 7.16 -6.00 -8.56
CA ALA A 116 7.79 -4.77 -8.09
C ALA A 116 7.26 -4.32 -6.72
N ALA A 117 5.94 -4.44 -6.50
CA ALA A 117 5.33 -4.09 -5.22
C ALA A 117 5.72 -5.07 -4.12
N ARG A 118 5.78 -6.38 -4.44
CA ARG A 118 6.27 -7.40 -3.50
C ARG A 118 7.71 -7.13 -3.09
N GLU A 119 8.57 -6.83 -4.05
CA GLU A 119 9.98 -6.57 -3.79
C GLU A 119 10.18 -5.31 -2.96
N ALA A 120 9.41 -4.25 -3.20
CA ALA A 120 9.45 -3.03 -2.40
C ALA A 120 9.06 -3.30 -0.94
N PHE A 121 8.03 -4.11 -0.73
CA PHE A 121 7.57 -4.50 0.60
C PHE A 121 8.63 -5.31 1.35
N LEU A 122 9.20 -6.33 0.70
CA LEU A 122 10.28 -7.14 1.28
C LEU A 122 11.54 -6.31 1.55
N GLY A 123 11.86 -5.37 0.65
CA GLY A 123 12.98 -4.46 0.80
C GLY A 123 12.85 -3.57 2.03
N TYR A 124 11.63 -3.15 2.36
CA TYR A 124 11.38 -2.41 3.59
C TYR A 124 11.78 -3.23 4.83
N PHE A 125 11.37 -4.49 4.92
CA PHE A 125 11.70 -5.32 6.06
C PHE A 125 13.18 -5.67 6.14
N ARG A 126 13.86 -5.81 4.99
CA ARG A 126 15.33 -5.93 4.98
C ARG A 126 15.98 -4.67 5.55
N HIS A 127 15.46 -3.49 5.22
CA HIS A 127 15.95 -2.22 5.78
C HIS A 127 15.70 -2.15 7.28
N VAL A 128 14.53 -2.56 7.77
CA VAL A 128 14.23 -2.66 9.20
C VAL A 128 15.27 -3.53 9.90
N ALA A 129 15.52 -4.73 9.38
CA ALA A 129 16.48 -5.65 9.97
C ALA A 129 17.90 -5.05 10.06
N ARG A 130 18.37 -4.44 8.96
CA ARG A 130 19.68 -3.79 8.95
C ARG A 130 19.78 -2.66 9.97
N SER A 131 18.74 -1.85 10.08
CA SER A 131 18.72 -0.72 11.02
C SER A 131 18.77 -1.18 12.48
N LEU A 132 18.12 -2.29 12.79
CA LEU A 132 18.12 -2.87 14.13
C LEU A 132 19.44 -3.54 14.47
N MET A 133 20.18 -4.03 13.48
CA MET A 133 21.47 -4.70 13.68
C MET A 133 22.66 -3.74 13.74
N THR A 134 22.45 -2.47 13.40
CA THR A 134 23.52 -1.47 13.42
C THR A 134 24.06 -1.28 14.85
N GLY A 135 25.39 -1.32 15.00
CA GLY A 135 26.05 -1.10 16.29
C GLY A 135 26.06 -2.31 17.23
N ARG A 136 25.74 -3.49 16.72
CA ARG A 136 25.84 -4.73 17.46
C ARG A 136 27.19 -5.41 17.24
#